data_4da39fd03a7a26b8deb620a1a303bd72
#
_entry.id   4da39fd03a7a26b8deb620a1a303bd72
#
_cell.length_a   1.000
_cell.length_b   1.000
_cell.length_c   1.000
_cell.angle_alpha   90.00
_cell.angle_beta   90.00
_cell.angle_gamma   90.00
#
_symmetry.space_group_name_H-M   'P 1'
#
loop_
_entity.id
_entity.type
_entity.pdbx_description
1 polymer ?
#
loop_
_entity_poly.entity_id
_entity_poly.type
_entity_poly.pdbx_seq_one_letter_code
_entity_poly.pdbx_strand_id
1 'polypeptide(L)'
;MRSRFLIGAGAALALALSWGNAQAQMFASPAGPGAFYFGGEGGWTSLETPQSGSAPGTVVEQNFSDGYNVGVRAGYEWGPWRLEEEFNFRQNGIDGATVYGFHKAVDGNRTGYALMTNAIYDFNLGWPVTPHLGVGIGAVELHDGWSVPGGGTFASSDSWQFGYQAIAGVRYNINPALAFDLDYRYLGTTDPSFKFGGSGAQNAGIAGASYTSGYSTHSLVASLTLRFGAPPPVVAAPPAPPAPPPMMRKVFLVFFDWDRDTITPEGMQIVQQAAAAFHSGAPVTIQVTGYTDRSGSPGYNQRLSERRANNVANAMVRLGVPRQAMMVSGRGENDNRVPTADGVREPQNRRVEIVLP
;
A
#
# COMPACT_ATOMS: atom_id res chain seq x y z
N MET A 1 6.63 41.28 32.90
CA MET A 1 7.20 41.50 31.55
C MET A 1 7.03 40.18 30.77
N ARG A 2 6.12 40.14 29.82
CA ARG A 2 5.86 38.96 28.99
C ARG A 2 6.92 38.87 27.91
N SER A 3 7.88 37.97 28.03
CA SER A 3 8.86 37.68 27.00
C SER A 3 8.28 36.61 26.04
N ARG A 4 8.07 37.05 24.80
CA ARG A 4 7.70 36.25 23.66
C ARG A 4 8.90 35.40 23.23
N PHE A 5 8.86 34.07 23.39
CA PHE A 5 9.67 33.18 22.61
C PHE A 5 8.77 32.45 21.58
N LEU A 6 8.52 33.16 20.49
CA LEU A 6 8.10 32.61 19.21
C LEU A 6 9.36 32.60 18.34
N ILE A 7 10.02 31.49 18.24
CA ILE A 7 11.00 31.24 17.17
C ILE A 7 11.15 29.72 17.06
N GLY A 8 10.77 29.20 15.90
CA GLY A 8 11.63 28.36 15.11
C GLY A 8 11.11 27.03 14.64
N ALA A 9 9.80 26.79 14.62
CA ALA A 9 9.25 25.60 13.93
C ALA A 9 8.69 25.89 12.53
N GLY A 10 8.80 27.12 12.05
CA GLY A 10 8.17 27.58 10.80
C GLY A 10 9.04 27.57 9.54
N ALA A 11 10.29 27.18 9.60
CA ALA A 11 11.23 27.40 8.49
C ALA A 11 11.56 26.15 7.65
N ALA A 12 11.08 24.98 7.99
CA ALA A 12 11.36 23.75 7.22
C ALA A 12 10.21 23.29 6.29
N LEU A 13 9.07 23.96 6.30
CA LEU A 13 7.87 23.52 5.53
C LEU A 13 7.64 24.29 4.22
N ALA A 14 8.52 25.19 3.81
CA ALA A 14 8.28 26.11 2.68
C ALA A 14 9.03 25.77 1.38
N LEU A 15 9.64 24.58 1.23
CA LEU A 15 10.50 24.27 0.07
C LEU A 15 10.15 22.97 -0.66
N ALA A 16 8.89 22.61 -0.81
CA ALA A 16 8.49 21.48 -1.68
C ALA A 16 7.11 21.63 -2.34
N LEU A 17 6.61 22.86 -2.55
CA LEU A 17 5.42 23.08 -3.38
C LEU A 17 5.82 23.63 -4.76
N SER A 18 6.62 22.86 -5.50
CA SER A 18 6.68 23.02 -6.96
C SER A 18 5.55 22.17 -7.56
N TRP A 19 4.61 22.83 -8.20
CA TRP A 19 3.48 22.26 -8.92
C TRP A 19 3.97 21.42 -10.09
N GLY A 20 4.18 20.13 -9.88
CA GLY A 20 4.20 19.11 -10.91
C GLY A 20 2.95 18.28 -10.73
N ASN A 21 2.24 17.97 -11.83
CA ASN A 21 1.08 17.10 -11.85
C ASN A 21 1.38 15.76 -11.16
N ALA A 22 1.23 15.74 -9.82
CA ALA A 22 1.26 14.51 -9.06
C ALA A 22 -0.09 13.83 -9.29
N GLN A 23 -0.13 12.95 -10.27
CA GLN A 23 -1.10 11.87 -10.21
C GLN A 23 -0.82 11.18 -8.87
N ALA A 24 -1.77 11.29 -7.93
CA ALA A 24 -1.76 10.55 -6.70
C ALA A 24 -1.74 9.06 -7.07
N GLN A 25 -0.54 8.48 -7.14
CA GLN A 25 -0.40 7.04 -7.25
C GLN A 25 -0.87 6.50 -5.91
N MET A 26 -2.01 5.83 -5.92
CA MET A 26 -2.45 5.00 -4.83
C MET A 26 -1.38 3.94 -4.62
N PHE A 27 -0.51 4.15 -3.64
CA PHE A 27 0.40 3.12 -3.19
C PHE A 27 -0.43 2.10 -2.43
N ALA A 28 -0.88 1.06 -3.13
CA ALA A 28 -1.29 -0.16 -2.47
C ALA A 28 -0.14 -0.58 -1.57
N SER A 29 -0.41 -0.88 -0.30
CA SER A 29 0.59 -1.50 0.58
C SER A 29 1.17 -2.68 -0.17
N PRO A 30 2.49 -2.75 -0.42
CA PRO A 30 3.05 -3.85 -1.17
C PRO A 30 2.82 -5.13 -0.36
N ALA A 31 2.09 -6.07 -0.94
CA ALA A 31 2.11 -7.47 -0.51
C ALA A 31 3.48 -8.08 -0.89
N GLY A 32 4.56 -7.40 -0.53
CA GLY A 32 5.94 -7.73 -0.80
C GLY A 32 6.74 -7.90 0.49
N PRO A 33 8.03 -8.27 0.42
CA PRO A 33 8.90 -8.28 1.59
C PRO A 33 8.85 -6.91 2.25
N GLY A 34 8.73 -6.89 3.58
CA GLY A 34 8.61 -5.65 4.33
C GLY A 34 9.85 -4.76 4.20
N ALA A 35 9.75 -3.53 4.68
CA ALA A 35 10.82 -2.55 4.62
C ALA A 35 11.23 -2.11 6.02
N PHE A 36 12.53 -1.96 6.24
CA PHE A 36 13.04 -1.25 7.41
C PHE A 36 12.91 0.25 7.21
N TYR A 37 12.70 0.97 8.28
CA TYR A 37 12.69 2.41 8.25
C TYR A 37 13.40 3.01 9.46
N PHE A 38 13.85 4.25 9.29
CA PHE A 38 14.43 5.09 10.32
C PHE A 38 13.90 6.51 10.17
N GLY A 39 13.62 7.19 11.28
CA GLY A 39 13.07 8.54 11.22
C GLY A 39 13.46 9.39 12.42
N GLY A 40 13.35 10.70 12.21
CA GLY A 40 13.42 11.70 13.25
C GLY A 40 12.05 12.30 13.49
N GLU A 41 11.82 12.73 14.73
CA GLU A 41 10.55 13.32 15.14
C GLU A 41 10.72 14.48 16.10
N GLY A 42 9.73 15.34 16.13
CA GLY A 42 9.67 16.42 17.08
C GLY A 42 8.26 17.01 17.17
N GLY A 43 7.96 17.59 18.31
CA GLY A 43 6.62 18.10 18.53
C GLY A 43 6.45 18.89 19.82
N TRP A 44 5.20 19.26 20.01
CA TRP A 44 4.73 19.91 21.23
C TRP A 44 4.20 18.84 22.18
N THR A 45 4.37 19.05 23.49
CA THR A 45 3.87 18.19 24.53
C THR A 45 3.25 18.99 25.69
N SER A 46 2.13 18.54 26.18
CA SER A 46 1.46 19.06 27.37
C SER A 46 1.41 17.96 28.41
N LEU A 47 1.85 18.28 29.63
CA LEU A 47 1.77 17.37 30.76
C LEU A 47 0.48 17.64 31.53
N GLU A 48 -0.30 16.58 31.74
CA GLU A 48 -1.47 16.70 32.62
C GLU A 48 -1.03 17.03 34.05
N THR A 49 -1.74 17.94 34.68
CA THR A 49 -1.52 18.22 36.12
C THR A 49 -2.05 17.00 36.90
N PRO A 50 -1.17 16.15 37.45
CA PRO A 50 -1.64 14.97 38.16
C PRO A 50 -2.34 15.39 39.45
N GLN A 51 -3.50 14.82 39.71
CA GLN A 51 -4.03 14.85 41.08
C GLN A 51 -3.11 13.97 41.93
N SER A 52 -2.35 14.60 42.82
CA SER A 52 -1.41 13.90 43.71
C SER A 52 -2.15 12.93 44.59
N GLY A 53 -1.92 11.63 44.40
CA GLY A 53 -2.24 10.62 45.38
C GLY A 53 -1.26 10.80 46.59
N SER A 54 -1.77 11.30 47.68
CA SER A 54 -0.95 11.52 48.89
C SER A 54 -0.50 10.20 49.51
N ALA A 55 0.81 10.01 49.60
CA ALA A 55 1.30 9.26 50.75
C ALA A 55 0.87 10.01 52.03
N PRO A 56 0.49 9.32 53.14
CA PRO A 56 0.03 10.02 54.33
C PRO A 56 1.05 11.05 54.79
N GLY A 57 0.77 12.34 54.60
CA GLY A 57 1.53 13.43 55.15
C GLY A 57 2.14 14.47 54.20
N THR A 58 2.25 14.25 52.88
CA THR A 58 2.87 15.24 52.00
C THR A 58 2.11 15.32 50.67
N VAL A 59 1.27 16.30 50.54
CA VAL A 59 0.60 16.61 49.28
C VAL A 59 1.45 17.60 48.50
N VAL A 60 1.96 17.21 47.33
CA VAL A 60 2.65 18.10 46.41
C VAL A 60 1.84 18.13 45.12
N GLU A 61 1.28 19.28 44.76
CA GLU A 61 0.66 19.55 43.48
C GLU A 61 1.61 20.42 42.66
N GLN A 62 1.93 19.98 41.46
CA GLN A 62 2.77 20.74 40.54
C GLN A 62 1.97 21.22 39.36
N ASN A 63 2.16 22.46 38.98
CA ASN A 63 1.60 23.04 37.75
C ASN A 63 2.68 23.05 36.68
N PHE A 64 2.34 22.51 35.53
CA PHE A 64 3.24 22.36 34.40
C PHE A 64 2.87 23.31 33.28
N SER A 65 3.89 23.85 32.62
CA SER A 65 3.73 24.49 31.32
C SER A 65 3.98 23.51 30.19
N ASP A 66 3.47 23.89 29.02
CA ASP A 66 3.70 23.17 27.79
C ASP A 66 5.19 23.08 27.49
N GLY A 67 5.57 21.99 26.82
CA GLY A 67 6.93 21.67 26.49
C GLY A 67 7.09 21.19 25.05
N TYR A 68 8.21 20.56 24.84
CA TYR A 68 8.55 19.97 23.55
C TYR A 68 9.02 18.53 23.70
N ASN A 69 8.94 17.79 22.61
CA ASN A 69 9.56 16.47 22.48
C ASN A 69 10.43 16.43 21.23
N VAL A 70 11.45 15.59 21.27
CA VAL A 70 12.31 15.28 20.14
C VAL A 70 12.79 13.84 20.26
N GLY A 71 12.82 13.11 19.15
CA GLY A 71 13.15 11.70 19.18
C GLY A 71 13.61 11.13 17.84
N VAL A 72 13.95 9.85 17.92
CA VAL A 72 14.26 9.04 16.76
C VAL A 72 13.47 7.76 16.85
N ARG A 73 13.15 7.20 15.70
CA ARG A 73 12.43 5.93 15.60
C ARG A 73 13.01 5.05 14.50
N ALA A 74 12.99 3.77 14.73
CA ALA A 74 13.39 2.76 13.75
C ALA A 74 12.40 1.61 13.81
N GLY A 75 12.08 1.02 12.68
CA GLY A 75 11.08 -0.04 12.65
C GLY A 75 11.10 -0.87 11.39
N TYR A 76 10.17 -1.79 11.38
CA TYR A 76 9.92 -2.67 10.25
C TYR A 76 8.44 -2.65 9.90
N GLU A 77 8.12 -2.42 8.63
CA GLU A 77 6.75 -2.43 8.11
C GLU A 77 6.51 -3.67 7.26
N TRP A 78 5.37 -4.35 7.46
CA TRP A 78 4.92 -5.48 6.66
C TRP A 78 3.41 -5.43 6.46
N GLY A 79 2.99 -5.32 5.22
CA GLY A 79 1.57 -5.10 4.92
C GLY A 79 1.03 -3.86 5.65
N PRO A 80 -0.06 -3.96 6.41
CA PRO A 80 -0.63 -2.83 7.15
C PRO A 80 -0.01 -2.62 8.53
N TRP A 81 0.95 -3.45 8.96
CA TRP A 81 1.52 -3.40 10.29
C TRP A 81 2.91 -2.78 10.30
N ARG A 82 3.19 -2.04 11.37
CA ARG A 82 4.53 -1.53 11.71
C ARG A 82 4.88 -1.92 13.13
N LEU A 83 6.08 -2.45 13.33
CA LEU A 83 6.70 -2.58 14.63
C LEU A 83 7.82 -1.55 14.72
N GLU A 84 7.80 -0.73 15.76
CA GLU A 84 8.66 0.44 15.88
C GLU A 84 9.30 0.51 17.25
N GLU A 85 10.60 0.77 17.30
CA GLU A 85 11.34 1.20 18.49
C GLU A 85 11.49 2.72 18.41
N GLU A 86 11.07 3.40 19.46
CA GLU A 86 11.11 4.86 19.60
C GLU A 86 11.96 5.24 20.81
N PHE A 87 12.94 6.10 20.60
CA PHE A 87 13.61 6.81 21.69
C PHE A 87 13.22 8.29 21.62
N ASN A 88 12.63 8.79 22.71
CA ASN A 88 12.07 10.13 22.76
C ASN A 88 12.48 10.86 24.04
N PHE A 89 12.91 12.11 23.88
CA PHE A 89 13.16 13.06 24.94
C PHE A 89 11.98 14.04 25.03
N ARG A 90 11.50 14.29 26.25
CA ARG A 90 10.43 15.26 26.53
C ARG A 90 10.85 16.19 27.65
N GLN A 91 10.44 17.49 27.56
CA GLN A 91 10.69 18.46 28.63
C GLN A 91 9.49 19.37 28.76
N ASN A 92 9.00 19.50 30.00
CA ASN A 92 7.95 20.42 30.39
C ASN A 92 8.46 21.29 31.54
N GLY A 93 8.11 22.58 31.54
CA GLY A 93 8.43 23.48 32.64
C GLY A 93 7.55 23.20 33.87
N ILE A 94 8.07 23.53 35.06
CA ILE A 94 7.32 23.51 36.31
C ILE A 94 7.20 24.98 36.78
N ASP A 95 5.99 25.54 36.73
CA ASP A 95 5.74 26.96 37.03
C ASP A 95 5.29 27.20 38.46
N GLY A 96 4.78 26.18 39.12
CA GLY A 96 4.28 26.27 40.50
C GLY A 96 4.27 24.94 41.22
N ALA A 97 4.44 25.00 42.54
CA ALA A 97 4.24 23.86 43.40
C ALA A 97 3.43 24.23 44.65
N THR A 98 2.49 23.41 45.02
CA THR A 98 1.73 23.52 46.27
C THR A 98 2.21 22.41 47.20
N VAL A 99 2.79 22.78 48.32
CA VAL A 99 3.28 21.84 49.35
C VAL A 99 2.53 22.11 50.63
N TYR A 100 1.86 21.14 51.18
CA TYR A 100 1.00 21.28 52.39
C TYR A 100 -0.01 22.42 52.30
N GLY A 101 -0.57 22.66 51.07
CA GLY A 101 -1.54 23.74 50.81
C GLY A 101 -0.95 25.14 50.62
N PHE A 102 0.39 25.28 50.74
CA PHE A 102 1.07 26.54 50.44
C PHE A 102 1.56 26.57 48.99
N HIS A 103 0.94 27.39 48.20
CA HIS A 103 1.34 27.60 46.82
C HIS A 103 2.56 28.52 46.71
N LYS A 104 3.57 28.08 45.94
CA LYS A 104 4.77 28.84 45.61
C LYS A 104 5.04 28.78 44.11
N ALA A 105 5.41 29.92 43.53
CA ALA A 105 6.04 29.91 42.21
C ALA A 105 7.39 29.22 42.33
N VAL A 106 7.68 28.34 41.39
CA VAL A 106 8.93 27.59 41.32
C VAL A 106 9.51 27.70 39.91
N ASP A 107 10.82 27.51 39.81
CA ASP A 107 11.53 27.38 38.55
C ASP A 107 12.07 25.96 38.44
N GLY A 108 11.69 25.27 37.38
CA GLY A 108 12.12 23.89 37.18
C GLY A 108 11.63 23.24 35.91
N ASN A 109 12.07 22.05 35.73
CA ASN A 109 11.66 21.22 34.58
C ASN A 109 11.42 19.80 35.01
N ARG A 110 10.42 19.17 34.38
CA ARG A 110 10.31 17.72 34.32
C ARG A 110 10.78 17.22 32.97
N THR A 111 11.77 16.35 32.99
CA THR A 111 12.37 15.76 31.81
C THR A 111 12.05 14.28 31.76
N GLY A 112 11.69 13.75 30.60
CA GLY A 112 11.45 12.32 30.40
C GLY A 112 12.27 11.79 29.23
N TYR A 113 12.93 10.66 29.45
CA TYR A 113 13.54 9.83 28.41
C TYR A 113 12.70 8.55 28.28
N ALA A 114 12.12 8.31 27.10
CA ALA A 114 11.29 7.15 26.87
C ALA A 114 11.91 6.27 25.80
N LEU A 115 11.97 4.96 26.08
CA LEU A 115 12.25 3.93 25.09
C LEU A 115 11.02 3.06 24.97
N MET A 116 10.34 3.12 23.83
CA MET A 116 9.04 2.52 23.59
C MET A 116 9.08 1.56 22.41
N THR A 117 8.43 0.42 22.57
CA THR A 117 8.12 -0.52 21.49
C THR A 117 6.66 -0.33 21.10
N ASN A 118 6.43 0.07 19.85
CA ASN A 118 5.11 0.41 19.30
C ASN A 118 4.66 -0.61 18.26
N ALA A 119 3.39 -1.02 18.32
CA ALA A 119 2.70 -1.73 17.26
C ALA A 119 1.66 -0.77 16.63
N ILE A 120 1.78 -0.56 15.33
CA ILE A 120 0.97 0.43 14.60
C ILE A 120 0.28 -0.28 13.43
N TYR A 121 -0.98 0.06 13.19
CA TYR A 121 -1.77 -0.43 12.07
C TYR A 121 -2.16 0.72 11.13
N ASP A 122 -1.79 0.61 9.87
CA ASP A 122 -2.05 1.57 8.80
C ASP A 122 -3.33 1.18 8.03
N PHE A 123 -4.35 2.07 8.05
CA PHE A 123 -5.63 1.85 7.34
C PHE A 123 -5.53 2.32 5.90
N ASN A 124 -5.32 1.41 4.97
CA ASN A 124 -5.31 1.75 3.54
C ASN A 124 -6.76 1.94 3.02
N LEU A 125 -7.21 3.18 3.00
CA LEU A 125 -8.55 3.57 2.54
C LEU A 125 -8.57 4.06 1.08
N GLY A 126 -7.43 3.98 0.37
CA GLY A 126 -7.28 4.55 -0.97
C GLY A 126 -7.22 6.09 -0.99
N TRP A 127 -6.98 6.72 0.16
CA TRP A 127 -6.83 8.17 0.30
C TRP A 127 -5.38 8.60 0.05
N PRO A 128 -5.13 9.89 -0.23
CA PRO A 128 -3.76 10.43 -0.35
C PRO A 128 -2.95 10.33 0.94
N VAL A 129 -3.63 10.21 2.07
CA VAL A 129 -3.05 10.01 3.40
C VAL A 129 -3.52 8.68 3.97
N THR A 130 -2.68 8.04 4.76
CA THR A 130 -2.96 6.75 5.41
C THR A 130 -3.18 7.00 6.90
N PRO A 131 -4.44 6.96 7.39
CA PRO A 131 -4.70 6.99 8.83
C PRO A 131 -4.08 5.78 9.51
N HIS A 132 -3.66 5.95 10.76
CA HIS A 132 -3.13 4.84 11.54
C HIS A 132 -3.47 4.97 13.03
N LEU A 133 -3.49 3.82 13.69
CA LEU A 133 -3.61 3.70 15.14
C LEU A 133 -2.49 2.80 15.65
N GLY A 134 -2.00 3.10 16.84
CA GLY A 134 -0.96 2.32 17.47
C GLY A 134 -1.06 2.31 18.98
N VAL A 135 -0.41 1.32 19.54
CA VAL A 135 -0.19 1.19 20.99
C VAL A 135 1.27 0.84 21.25
N GLY A 136 1.78 1.30 22.37
CA GLY A 136 3.17 1.03 22.75
C GLY A 136 3.33 0.81 24.24
N ILE A 137 4.39 0.11 24.57
CA ILE A 137 4.85 -0.10 25.95
C ILE A 137 6.35 0.09 26.01
N GLY A 138 6.86 0.45 27.19
CA GLY A 138 8.29 0.67 27.32
C GLY A 138 8.74 1.12 28.69
N ALA A 139 9.96 1.64 28.75
CA ALA A 139 10.56 2.18 29.94
C ALA A 139 10.71 3.71 29.80
N VAL A 140 10.38 4.41 30.88
CA VAL A 140 10.47 5.87 30.94
C VAL A 140 11.29 6.26 32.18
N GLU A 141 12.38 6.98 31.94
CA GLU A 141 13.13 7.65 33.01
C GLU A 141 12.63 9.07 33.13
N LEU A 142 12.21 9.45 34.33
CA LEU A 142 11.73 10.79 34.64
C LEU A 142 12.69 11.46 35.61
N HIS A 143 13.10 12.68 35.26
CA HIS A 143 13.86 13.57 36.13
C HIS A 143 12.98 14.73 36.54
N ASP A 144 12.82 14.94 37.87
CA ASP A 144 12.08 16.06 38.43
C ASP A 144 13.04 17.00 39.12
N GLY A 145 13.23 18.20 38.57
CA GLY A 145 14.16 19.17 39.11
C GLY A 145 13.53 20.56 39.26
N TRP A 146 13.38 21.07 40.50
CA TRP A 146 12.81 22.38 40.73
C TRP A 146 13.37 23.09 41.97
N SER A 147 13.28 24.39 41.96
CA SER A 147 13.73 25.30 43.00
C SER A 147 12.74 26.40 43.29
N VAL A 148 12.72 26.89 44.53
CA VAL A 148 11.97 28.08 44.90
C VAL A 148 12.88 29.29 44.78
N PRO A 149 12.50 30.35 44.05
CA PRO A 149 13.29 31.58 43.96
C PRO A 149 13.62 32.13 45.33
N GLY A 150 14.93 32.27 45.61
CA GLY A 150 15.44 32.70 46.93
C GLY A 150 15.38 31.61 48.02
N GLY A 151 14.79 30.45 47.76
CA GLY A 151 14.64 29.35 48.75
C GLY A 151 15.52 28.14 48.50
N GLY A 152 16.21 28.08 47.37
CA GLY A 152 17.08 26.98 46.99
C GLY A 152 16.36 25.81 46.31
N THR A 153 17.11 24.74 46.00
CA THR A 153 16.62 23.53 45.30
C THR A 153 15.81 22.66 46.27
N PHE A 154 14.62 22.24 45.79
CA PHE A 154 13.73 21.34 46.55
C PHE A 154 13.63 19.94 45.98
N ALA A 155 13.85 19.74 44.70
CA ALA A 155 13.93 18.41 44.12
C ALA A 155 14.99 18.33 43.00
N SER A 156 15.66 17.20 42.92
CA SER A 156 16.53 16.76 41.85
C SER A 156 16.62 15.24 41.99
N SER A 157 15.70 14.54 41.34
CA SER A 157 15.53 13.11 41.56
C SER A 157 15.03 12.40 40.33
N ASP A 158 15.54 11.22 40.06
CA ASP A 158 15.17 10.36 38.96
C ASP A 158 14.21 9.26 39.41
N SER A 159 13.35 8.82 38.49
CA SER A 159 12.40 7.73 38.71
C SER A 159 12.17 6.95 37.42
N TRP A 160 12.46 5.65 37.45
CA TRP A 160 12.20 4.75 36.33
C TRP A 160 10.78 4.17 36.42
N GLN A 161 10.04 4.23 35.35
CA GLN A 161 8.66 3.80 35.27
C GLN A 161 8.39 2.90 34.08
N PHE A 162 7.37 2.04 34.21
CA PHE A 162 6.75 1.41 33.06
C PHE A 162 5.87 2.42 32.35
N GLY A 163 6.09 2.57 31.04
CA GLY A 163 5.33 3.45 30.17
C GLY A 163 4.40 2.69 29.25
N TYR A 164 3.28 3.30 28.95
CA TYR A 164 2.34 2.85 27.93
C TYR A 164 1.88 4.04 27.09
N GLN A 165 1.70 3.83 25.79
CA GLN A 165 1.24 4.91 24.93
C GLN A 165 0.18 4.47 23.92
N ALA A 166 -0.68 5.43 23.54
CA ALA A 166 -1.61 5.32 22.44
C ALA A 166 -1.20 6.33 21.35
N ILE A 167 -1.29 5.90 20.10
CA ILE A 167 -0.91 6.69 18.92
C ILE A 167 -2.11 6.73 17.99
N ALA A 168 -2.43 7.93 17.48
CA ALA A 168 -3.40 8.12 16.40
C ALA A 168 -2.87 9.18 15.45
N GLY A 169 -2.77 8.87 14.18
CA GLY A 169 -2.15 9.80 13.24
C GLY A 169 -2.49 9.55 11.78
N VAL A 170 -1.83 10.32 10.95
CA VAL A 170 -1.91 10.21 9.50
C VAL A 170 -0.51 10.21 8.90
N ARG A 171 -0.30 9.33 7.93
CA ARG A 171 0.93 9.23 7.14
C ARG A 171 0.69 9.75 5.74
N TYR A 172 1.59 10.60 5.26
CA TYR A 172 1.67 11.03 3.88
C TYR A 172 2.97 10.51 3.24
N ASN A 173 2.84 9.69 2.21
CA ASN A 173 3.99 9.17 1.47
C ASN A 173 4.43 10.22 0.44
N ILE A 174 5.55 10.91 0.69
CA ILE A 174 6.12 11.90 -0.22
C ILE A 174 6.65 11.20 -1.48
N ASN A 175 7.30 10.06 -1.27
CA ASN A 175 7.75 9.14 -2.31
C ASN A 175 7.93 7.73 -1.71
N PRO A 176 8.28 6.69 -2.49
CA PRO A 176 8.44 5.33 -1.95
C PRO A 176 9.45 5.20 -0.80
N ALA A 177 10.46 6.08 -0.75
CA ALA A 177 11.52 6.03 0.26
C ALA A 177 11.29 7.02 1.42
N LEU A 178 10.38 7.98 1.29
CA LEU A 178 10.22 9.06 2.26
C LEU A 178 8.75 9.25 2.63
N ALA A 179 8.45 9.21 3.92
CA ALA A 179 7.13 9.47 4.47
C ALA A 179 7.17 10.55 5.56
N PHE A 180 6.10 11.31 5.64
CA PHE A 180 5.80 12.26 6.71
C PHE A 180 4.63 11.73 7.52
N ASP A 181 4.76 11.70 8.86
CA ASP A 181 3.68 11.36 9.78
C ASP A 181 3.34 12.56 10.67
N LEU A 182 2.07 12.71 10.99
CA LEU A 182 1.56 13.63 11.99
C LEU A 182 0.72 12.84 12.99
N ASP A 183 1.22 12.75 14.22
CA ASP A 183 0.69 11.88 15.27
C ASP A 183 0.21 12.69 16.47
N TYR A 184 -0.96 12.34 16.97
CA TYR A 184 -1.33 12.58 18.35
C TYR A 184 -0.91 11.39 19.18
N ARG A 185 -0.20 11.63 20.30
CA ARG A 185 0.28 10.60 21.21
C ARG A 185 -0.11 10.91 22.65
N TYR A 186 -0.68 9.92 23.30
CA TYR A 186 -0.86 9.89 24.74
C TYR A 186 0.18 8.94 25.33
N LEU A 187 1.00 9.41 26.25
CA LEU A 187 1.92 8.60 27.03
C LEU A 187 1.56 8.70 28.50
N GLY A 188 1.31 7.57 29.13
CA GLY A 188 1.13 7.45 30.57
C GLY A 188 2.19 6.54 31.18
N THR A 189 2.45 6.72 32.47
CA THR A 189 3.36 5.84 33.23
C THR A 189 2.68 5.31 34.49
N THR A 190 3.30 4.31 35.10
CA THR A 190 3.05 4.00 36.52
C THR A 190 3.43 5.21 37.36
N ASP A 191 2.94 5.28 38.60
CA ASP A 191 3.13 6.45 39.46
C ASP A 191 4.60 6.64 39.87
N PRO A 192 5.28 7.69 39.37
CA PRO A 192 6.66 7.98 39.71
C PRO A 192 6.78 8.52 41.14
N SER A 193 7.80 8.10 41.84
CA SER A 193 8.15 8.56 43.17
C SER A 193 9.49 9.29 43.14
N PHE A 194 9.47 10.52 43.58
CA PHE A 194 10.63 11.40 43.65
C PHE A 194 11.01 11.73 45.09
N LYS A 195 12.22 12.22 45.30
CA LYS A 195 12.72 12.59 46.64
C LYS A 195 13.00 14.09 46.70
N PHE A 196 12.60 14.70 47.79
CA PHE A 196 13.05 16.02 48.11
C PHE A 196 14.56 16.06 48.39
N GLY A 197 15.26 16.99 47.77
CA GLY A 197 16.71 17.11 47.89
C GLY A 197 17.19 18.53 47.61
N GLY A 198 18.42 18.80 47.97
CA GLY A 198 19.04 20.11 47.80
C GLY A 198 18.85 21.09 49.00
N SER A 199 19.37 22.30 48.86
CA SER A 199 19.47 23.27 49.95
C SER A 199 18.12 23.73 50.50
N GLY A 200 17.13 23.93 49.62
CA GLY A 200 15.79 24.32 50.04
C GLY A 200 15.11 23.23 50.89
N ALA A 201 15.17 21.99 50.42
CA ALA A 201 14.60 20.82 51.16
C ALA A 201 15.30 20.60 52.52
N GLN A 202 16.63 20.77 52.56
CA GLN A 202 17.39 20.66 53.81
C GLN A 202 16.98 21.77 54.80
N ASN A 203 16.89 23.03 54.35
CA ASN A 203 16.47 24.15 55.17
C ASN A 203 15.03 23.99 55.69
N ALA A 204 14.17 23.34 54.89
CA ALA A 204 12.79 23.08 55.26
C ALA A 204 12.61 21.80 56.10
N GLY A 205 13.69 21.03 56.36
CA GLY A 205 13.64 19.79 57.12
C GLY A 205 12.90 18.62 56.45
N ILE A 206 12.75 18.65 55.14
CA ILE A 206 12.04 17.64 54.38
C ILE A 206 12.95 16.83 53.42
N ALA A 207 14.24 17.09 53.45
CA ALA A 207 15.21 16.37 52.61
C ALA A 207 15.14 14.85 52.85
N GLY A 208 15.07 14.08 51.77
CA GLY A 208 14.94 12.61 51.81
C GLY A 208 13.51 12.09 51.91
N ALA A 209 12.53 12.95 52.20
CA ALA A 209 11.11 12.58 52.06
C ALA A 209 10.74 12.34 50.61
N SER A 210 9.84 11.37 50.35
CA SER A 210 9.36 11.03 49.01
C SER A 210 8.01 11.68 48.74
N TYR A 211 7.77 12.03 47.49
CA TYR A 211 6.47 12.43 46.98
C TYR A 211 6.18 11.70 45.65
N THR A 212 4.92 11.45 45.39
CA THR A 212 4.45 10.84 44.16
C THR A 212 3.78 11.88 43.28
N SER A 213 4.10 11.90 42.01
CA SER A 213 3.48 12.85 41.05
C SER A 213 3.30 12.14 39.71
N GLY A 214 2.08 11.83 39.35
CA GLY A 214 1.75 11.13 38.11
C GLY A 214 2.39 11.74 36.87
N TYR A 215 2.54 10.96 35.84
CA TYR A 215 3.07 11.41 34.57
C TYR A 215 2.21 10.89 33.41
N SER A 216 1.45 11.80 32.80
CA SER A 216 0.73 11.57 31.55
C SER A 216 0.86 12.78 30.65
N THR A 217 1.18 12.54 29.37
CA THR A 217 1.41 13.60 28.39
C THR A 217 0.56 13.42 27.15
N HIS A 218 0.10 14.55 26.62
CA HIS A 218 -0.53 14.69 25.31
C HIS A 218 0.45 15.38 24.38
N SER A 219 0.77 14.76 23.25
CA SER A 219 1.76 15.31 22.33
C SER A 219 1.21 15.33 20.90
N LEU A 220 1.54 16.39 20.18
CA LEU A 220 1.40 16.47 18.73
C LEU A 220 2.80 16.39 18.12
N VAL A 221 3.05 15.32 17.36
CA VAL A 221 4.38 14.95 16.87
C VAL A 221 4.39 14.90 15.36
N ALA A 222 5.31 15.63 14.75
CA ALA A 222 5.62 15.52 13.33
C ALA A 222 6.89 14.72 13.15
N SER A 223 6.91 13.82 12.17
CA SER A 223 8.08 13.00 11.91
C SER A 223 8.34 12.81 10.42
N LEU A 224 9.60 12.58 10.10
CA LEU A 224 10.06 12.25 8.76
C LEU A 224 10.78 10.91 8.80
N THR A 225 10.33 9.99 7.94
CA THR A 225 10.76 8.59 7.94
C THR A 225 11.34 8.20 6.60
N LEU A 226 12.55 7.64 6.61
CA LEU A 226 13.23 7.04 5.46
C LEU A 226 13.04 5.53 5.47
N ARG A 227 12.63 4.94 4.36
CA ARG A 227 12.44 3.49 4.16
C ARG A 227 13.61 2.90 3.39
N PHE A 228 14.04 1.72 3.80
CA PHE A 228 15.15 0.97 3.21
C PHE A 228 14.65 -0.43 2.80
N GLY A 229 15.06 -0.88 1.62
CA GLY A 229 14.68 -2.21 1.13
C GLY A 229 13.26 -2.30 0.57
N ALA A 230 12.55 -1.18 0.48
CA ALA A 230 11.31 -1.16 -0.29
C ALA A 230 11.63 -1.54 -1.75
N PRO A 231 10.90 -2.49 -2.36
CA PRO A 231 11.07 -2.76 -3.77
C PRO A 231 10.90 -1.46 -4.55
N PRO A 232 11.67 -1.26 -5.63
CA PRO A 232 11.47 -0.09 -6.48
C PRO A 232 9.99 -0.03 -6.87
N PRO A 233 9.41 1.18 -6.98
CA PRO A 233 8.02 1.31 -7.39
C PRO A 233 7.85 0.50 -8.65
N VAL A 234 6.91 -0.45 -8.64
CA VAL A 234 6.48 -1.10 -9.88
C VAL A 234 5.92 0.04 -10.71
N VAL A 235 6.75 0.59 -11.60
CA VAL A 235 6.26 1.49 -12.64
C VAL A 235 5.18 0.65 -13.32
N ALA A 236 3.92 1.01 -13.11
CA ALA A 236 2.82 0.33 -13.78
C ALA A 236 3.22 0.32 -15.26
N ALA A 237 3.40 -0.89 -15.80
CA ALA A 237 3.71 -1.02 -17.21
C ALA A 237 2.72 -0.12 -17.95
N PRO A 238 3.15 0.70 -18.92
CA PRO A 238 2.23 1.55 -19.68
C PRO A 238 1.03 0.67 -20.01
N PRO A 239 -0.21 1.16 -19.85
CA PRO A 239 -1.39 0.35 -20.17
C PRO A 239 -1.14 -0.31 -21.52
N ALA A 240 -1.24 -1.65 -21.55
CA ALA A 240 -1.02 -2.39 -22.79
C ALA A 240 -1.81 -1.68 -23.88
N PRO A 241 -1.22 -1.44 -25.07
CA PRO A 241 -1.94 -0.83 -26.17
C PRO A 241 -3.33 -1.50 -26.26
N PRO A 242 -4.42 -0.76 -26.45
CA PRO A 242 -5.74 -1.37 -26.54
C PRO A 242 -5.64 -2.55 -27.50
N ALA A 243 -6.11 -3.72 -27.05
CA ALA A 243 -6.12 -4.91 -27.90
C ALA A 243 -6.72 -4.51 -29.25
N PRO A 244 -6.08 -4.86 -30.37
CA PRO A 244 -6.62 -4.55 -31.68
C PRO A 244 -8.08 -5.02 -31.69
N PRO A 245 -9.00 -4.23 -32.25
CA PRO A 245 -10.41 -4.61 -32.30
C PRO A 245 -10.51 -6.04 -32.86
N PRO A 246 -11.39 -6.88 -32.32
CA PRO A 246 -11.51 -8.26 -32.78
C PRO A 246 -11.75 -8.25 -34.29
N MET A 247 -10.78 -8.76 -35.04
CA MET A 247 -10.95 -8.89 -36.49
C MET A 247 -12.13 -9.81 -36.71
N MET A 248 -13.19 -9.32 -37.34
CA MET A 248 -14.37 -10.10 -37.66
C MET A 248 -13.99 -11.15 -38.71
N ARG A 249 -13.72 -12.36 -38.24
CA ARG A 249 -13.43 -13.49 -39.13
C ARG A 249 -14.66 -13.79 -39.99
N LYS A 250 -14.52 -13.70 -41.29
CA LYS A 250 -15.56 -14.15 -42.21
C LYS A 250 -15.34 -15.62 -42.55
N VAL A 251 -16.32 -16.45 -42.23
CA VAL A 251 -16.27 -17.94 -42.49
C VAL A 251 -17.27 -18.27 -43.57
N PHE A 252 -16.80 -18.95 -44.62
CA PHE A 252 -17.63 -19.40 -45.71
C PHE A 252 -17.58 -20.93 -45.70
N LEU A 253 -18.75 -21.60 -45.82
CA LEU A 253 -18.89 -23.05 -45.73
C LEU A 253 -19.31 -23.61 -47.08
N VAL A 254 -18.47 -24.46 -47.66
CA VAL A 254 -18.76 -25.15 -48.94
C VAL A 254 -19.06 -26.62 -48.61
N PHE A 255 -20.28 -27.08 -48.83
CA PHE A 255 -20.70 -28.45 -48.56
C PHE A 255 -20.50 -29.36 -49.77
N PHE A 256 -20.34 -30.67 -49.53
CA PHE A 256 -20.09 -31.69 -50.53
C PHE A 256 -21.03 -32.87 -50.38
N ASP A 257 -21.35 -33.48 -51.54
CA ASP A 257 -22.05 -34.74 -51.57
C ASP A 257 -21.23 -35.88 -50.96
N TRP A 258 -21.93 -36.94 -50.61
CA TRP A 258 -21.28 -38.11 -50.04
C TRP A 258 -20.30 -38.71 -51.06
N ASP A 259 -19.11 -38.97 -50.58
CA ASP A 259 -18.01 -39.58 -51.36
C ASP A 259 -17.64 -38.78 -52.63
N ARG A 260 -17.92 -37.49 -52.63
CA ARG A 260 -17.57 -36.56 -53.74
C ARG A 260 -16.62 -35.48 -53.23
N ASP A 261 -15.73 -35.06 -54.17
CA ASP A 261 -14.84 -33.89 -54.01
C ASP A 261 -15.13 -32.77 -55.03
N THR A 262 -16.14 -33.01 -55.88
CA THR A 262 -16.62 -31.99 -56.84
C THR A 262 -17.43 -30.91 -56.13
N ILE A 263 -17.14 -29.66 -56.41
CA ILE A 263 -17.87 -28.51 -55.89
C ILE A 263 -19.24 -28.44 -56.58
N THR A 264 -20.33 -28.41 -55.81
CA THR A 264 -21.68 -28.23 -56.32
C THR A 264 -21.90 -26.84 -56.86
N PRO A 265 -22.93 -26.56 -57.69
CA PRO A 265 -23.25 -25.19 -58.16
C PRO A 265 -23.46 -24.23 -57.00
N GLU A 266 -24.14 -24.66 -55.95
CA GLU A 266 -24.36 -23.87 -54.70
C GLU A 266 -23.04 -23.62 -53.98
N GLY A 267 -22.19 -24.62 -53.87
CA GLY A 267 -20.84 -24.51 -53.30
C GLY A 267 -19.99 -23.53 -54.08
N MET A 268 -20.12 -23.47 -55.43
CA MET A 268 -19.38 -22.54 -56.25
C MET A 268 -19.81 -21.07 -56.01
N GLN A 269 -21.09 -20.81 -55.72
CA GLN A 269 -21.55 -19.49 -55.30
C GLN A 269 -20.90 -19.01 -54.03
N ILE A 270 -20.73 -19.91 -53.03
CA ILE A 270 -20.05 -19.62 -51.79
C ILE A 270 -18.53 -19.30 -52.01
N VAL A 271 -17.88 -20.07 -52.89
CA VAL A 271 -16.49 -19.82 -53.31
C VAL A 271 -16.35 -18.47 -53.99
N GLN A 272 -17.31 -18.07 -54.86
CA GLN A 272 -17.34 -16.75 -55.48
C GLN A 272 -17.49 -15.61 -54.44
N GLN A 273 -18.37 -15.82 -53.46
CA GLN A 273 -18.54 -14.86 -52.35
C GLN A 273 -17.25 -14.71 -51.51
N ALA A 274 -16.58 -15.80 -51.22
CA ALA A 274 -15.30 -15.79 -50.47
C ALA A 274 -14.21 -15.07 -51.29
N ALA A 275 -14.11 -15.32 -52.62
CA ALA A 275 -13.17 -14.62 -53.48
C ALA A 275 -13.48 -13.12 -53.57
N ALA A 276 -14.74 -12.73 -53.70
CA ALA A 276 -15.16 -11.35 -53.69
C ALA A 276 -14.84 -10.66 -52.36
N ALA A 277 -15.05 -11.34 -51.24
CA ALA A 277 -14.68 -10.85 -49.91
C ALA A 277 -13.16 -10.62 -49.75
N PHE A 278 -12.34 -11.49 -50.35
CA PHE A 278 -10.87 -11.33 -50.39
C PHE A 278 -10.49 -10.06 -51.21
N HIS A 279 -11.09 -9.86 -52.37
CA HIS A 279 -10.79 -8.70 -53.24
C HIS A 279 -11.27 -7.36 -52.66
N SER A 280 -12.28 -7.38 -51.77
CA SER A 280 -12.80 -6.17 -51.12
C SER A 280 -12.10 -5.79 -49.82
N GLY A 281 -11.22 -6.65 -49.30
CA GLY A 281 -10.54 -6.47 -48.01
C GLY A 281 -9.03 -6.16 -48.16
N ALA A 282 -8.36 -5.99 -47.01
CA ALA A 282 -6.91 -5.96 -46.97
C ALA A 282 -6.31 -7.33 -47.34
N PRO A 283 -5.08 -7.40 -47.90
CA PRO A 283 -4.44 -8.67 -48.18
C PRO A 283 -4.22 -9.48 -46.90
N VAL A 284 -4.87 -10.62 -46.83
CA VAL A 284 -4.85 -11.54 -45.67
C VAL A 284 -4.55 -12.95 -46.12
N THR A 285 -4.03 -13.77 -45.20
CA THR A 285 -3.86 -15.21 -45.46
C THR A 285 -5.18 -15.94 -45.21
N ILE A 286 -5.73 -16.55 -46.24
CA ILE A 286 -6.98 -17.34 -46.19
C ILE A 286 -6.63 -18.75 -45.71
N GLN A 287 -7.43 -19.28 -44.79
CA GLN A 287 -7.35 -20.67 -44.41
C GLN A 287 -8.45 -21.45 -45.16
N VAL A 288 -8.08 -22.54 -45.86
CA VAL A 288 -8.98 -23.43 -46.59
C VAL A 288 -8.85 -24.80 -46.03
N THR A 289 -9.79 -25.21 -45.20
CA THR A 289 -9.69 -26.48 -44.45
C THR A 289 -10.85 -27.43 -44.83
N GLY A 290 -10.51 -28.63 -45.30
CA GLY A 290 -11.48 -29.67 -45.69
C GLY A 290 -11.77 -30.65 -44.57
N TYR A 291 -13.01 -31.15 -44.55
CA TYR A 291 -13.50 -32.12 -43.58
C TYR A 291 -14.35 -33.17 -44.26
N THR A 292 -14.51 -34.32 -43.58
CA THR A 292 -15.40 -35.41 -43.98
C THR A 292 -16.34 -35.79 -42.83
N ASP A 293 -17.37 -36.55 -43.14
CA ASP A 293 -18.07 -37.31 -42.10
C ASP A 293 -17.28 -38.55 -41.68
N ARG A 294 -17.80 -39.33 -40.76
CA ARG A 294 -17.15 -40.53 -40.19
C ARG A 294 -17.55 -41.83 -40.90
N SER A 295 -18.03 -41.76 -42.14
CA SER A 295 -18.54 -42.94 -42.88
C SER A 295 -17.45 -43.73 -43.61
N GLY A 296 -16.21 -43.28 -43.64
CA GLY A 296 -15.05 -43.91 -44.25
C GLY A 296 -13.95 -44.27 -43.25
N SER A 297 -12.87 -44.89 -43.73
CA SER A 297 -11.70 -45.08 -42.89
C SER A 297 -10.94 -43.75 -42.67
N PRO A 298 -10.26 -43.56 -41.53
CA PRO A 298 -9.53 -42.32 -41.24
C PRO A 298 -8.54 -41.91 -42.33
N GLY A 299 -7.78 -42.85 -42.87
CA GLY A 299 -6.81 -42.58 -43.95
C GLY A 299 -7.49 -42.21 -45.26
N TYR A 300 -8.67 -42.76 -45.58
CA TYR A 300 -9.47 -42.36 -46.73
C TYR A 300 -10.04 -40.96 -46.53
N ASN A 301 -10.61 -40.70 -45.38
CA ASN A 301 -11.20 -39.42 -45.00
C ASN A 301 -10.18 -38.29 -45.01
N GLN A 302 -8.96 -38.55 -44.56
CA GLN A 302 -7.87 -37.56 -44.63
C GLN A 302 -7.59 -37.15 -46.10
N ARG A 303 -7.40 -38.14 -47.00
CA ARG A 303 -7.15 -37.83 -48.41
C ARG A 303 -8.34 -37.17 -49.11
N LEU A 304 -9.58 -37.54 -48.78
CA LEU A 304 -10.78 -36.95 -49.34
C LEU A 304 -10.92 -35.47 -48.90
N SER A 305 -10.68 -35.18 -47.61
CA SER A 305 -10.69 -33.81 -47.10
C SER A 305 -9.65 -32.90 -47.76
N GLU A 306 -8.45 -33.43 -48.01
CA GLU A 306 -7.37 -32.72 -48.72
C GLU A 306 -7.76 -32.43 -50.18
N ARG A 307 -8.34 -33.40 -50.89
CA ARG A 307 -8.82 -33.17 -52.28
C ARG A 307 -9.91 -32.09 -52.32
N ARG A 308 -10.88 -32.13 -51.42
CA ARG A 308 -11.92 -31.11 -51.29
C ARG A 308 -11.35 -29.72 -51.08
N ALA A 309 -10.43 -29.56 -50.13
CA ALA A 309 -9.76 -28.30 -49.81
C ALA A 309 -8.96 -27.78 -51.03
N ASN A 310 -8.23 -28.67 -51.73
CA ASN A 310 -7.50 -28.32 -52.93
C ASN A 310 -8.42 -27.90 -54.11
N ASN A 311 -9.55 -28.57 -54.28
CA ASN A 311 -10.51 -28.23 -55.33
C ASN A 311 -11.13 -26.83 -55.08
N VAL A 312 -11.45 -26.51 -53.84
CA VAL A 312 -11.91 -25.17 -53.47
C VAL A 312 -10.81 -24.14 -53.67
N ALA A 313 -9.58 -24.40 -53.25
CA ALA A 313 -8.47 -23.51 -53.45
C ALA A 313 -8.18 -23.26 -54.96
N ASN A 314 -8.22 -24.31 -55.77
CA ASN A 314 -8.07 -24.20 -57.22
C ASN A 314 -9.23 -23.39 -57.86
N ALA A 315 -10.45 -23.48 -57.35
CA ALA A 315 -11.56 -22.65 -57.76
C ALA A 315 -11.33 -21.19 -57.40
N MET A 316 -10.84 -20.86 -56.19
CA MET A 316 -10.48 -19.53 -55.76
C MET A 316 -9.34 -18.97 -56.63
N VAL A 317 -8.35 -19.73 -57.02
CA VAL A 317 -7.29 -19.32 -57.95
C VAL A 317 -7.87 -18.86 -59.30
N ARG A 318 -8.83 -19.65 -59.85
CA ARG A 318 -9.54 -19.29 -61.11
C ARG A 318 -10.33 -17.97 -60.97
N LEU A 319 -10.69 -17.61 -59.73
CA LEU A 319 -11.38 -16.35 -59.40
C LEU A 319 -10.40 -15.21 -59.03
N GLY A 320 -9.12 -15.39 -59.26
CA GLY A 320 -8.09 -14.37 -59.07
C GLY A 320 -7.44 -14.28 -57.71
N VAL A 321 -7.73 -15.21 -56.78
CA VAL A 321 -7.08 -15.27 -55.47
C VAL A 321 -5.70 -15.94 -55.62
N PRO A 322 -4.58 -15.27 -55.26
CA PRO A 322 -3.26 -15.85 -55.38
C PRO A 322 -3.08 -17.13 -54.51
N ARG A 323 -2.49 -18.19 -55.09
CA ARG A 323 -2.26 -19.44 -54.33
C ARG A 323 -1.46 -19.26 -53.06
N GLN A 324 -0.48 -18.37 -53.06
CA GLN A 324 0.36 -18.06 -51.89
C GLN A 324 -0.41 -17.33 -50.76
N ALA A 325 -1.58 -16.78 -51.05
CA ALA A 325 -2.46 -16.16 -50.08
C ALA A 325 -3.32 -17.23 -49.33
N MET A 326 -3.19 -18.52 -49.69
CA MET A 326 -4.04 -19.57 -49.16
C MET A 326 -3.21 -20.64 -48.44
N MET A 327 -3.58 -20.95 -47.20
CA MET A 327 -3.13 -22.14 -46.45
C MET A 327 -4.17 -23.22 -46.61
N VAL A 328 -3.82 -24.30 -47.27
CA VAL A 328 -4.76 -25.37 -47.59
C VAL A 328 -4.43 -26.63 -46.80
N SER A 329 -5.42 -27.19 -46.13
CA SER A 329 -5.25 -28.38 -45.29
C SER A 329 -6.50 -29.27 -45.31
N GLY A 330 -6.32 -30.57 -45.03
CA GLY A 330 -7.39 -31.52 -44.77
C GLY A 330 -7.32 -32.00 -43.32
N ARG A 331 -8.46 -32.14 -42.67
CA ARG A 331 -8.60 -32.62 -41.31
C ARG A 331 -9.28 -34.00 -41.23
N GLY A 332 -9.67 -34.56 -42.38
CA GLY A 332 -10.41 -35.83 -42.42
C GLY A 332 -11.71 -35.75 -41.63
N GLU A 333 -11.91 -36.72 -40.77
CA GLU A 333 -13.06 -36.81 -39.86
C GLU A 333 -12.84 -36.19 -38.50
N ASN A 334 -11.71 -35.47 -38.29
CA ASN A 334 -11.46 -34.75 -37.08
C ASN A 334 -12.20 -33.38 -37.10
N ASP A 335 -12.53 -32.86 -35.92
CA ASP A 335 -13.22 -31.59 -35.75
C ASP A 335 -14.60 -31.51 -36.46
N ASN A 336 -15.40 -32.59 -36.30
CA ASN A 336 -16.74 -32.67 -36.84
C ASN A 336 -17.62 -31.53 -36.29
N ARG A 337 -18.36 -30.87 -37.19
CA ARG A 337 -19.32 -29.82 -36.81
C ARG A 337 -20.51 -30.41 -36.05
N VAL A 338 -20.96 -31.57 -36.45
CA VAL A 338 -21.98 -32.37 -35.76
C VAL A 338 -21.32 -33.66 -35.26
N PRO A 339 -21.24 -33.86 -33.94
CA PRO A 339 -20.68 -35.10 -33.39
C PRO A 339 -21.49 -36.31 -33.84
N THR A 340 -20.83 -37.34 -34.43
CA THR A 340 -21.44 -38.57 -34.87
C THR A 340 -20.58 -39.76 -34.47
N ALA A 341 -21.20 -40.96 -34.36
CA ALA A 341 -20.47 -42.20 -34.24
C ALA A 341 -19.75 -42.56 -35.56
N ASP A 342 -18.81 -43.50 -35.48
CA ASP A 342 -18.12 -44.02 -36.66
C ASP A 342 -19.13 -44.71 -37.61
N GLY A 343 -18.92 -44.57 -38.91
CA GLY A 343 -19.78 -45.12 -39.92
C GLY A 343 -21.01 -44.26 -40.28
N VAL A 344 -21.29 -43.23 -39.53
CA VAL A 344 -22.46 -42.34 -39.76
C VAL A 344 -22.18 -41.32 -40.85
N ARG A 345 -23.12 -41.17 -41.79
CA ARG A 345 -23.11 -40.15 -42.84
C ARG A 345 -23.79 -38.88 -42.34
N GLU A 346 -23.02 -37.79 -42.24
CA GLU A 346 -23.52 -36.50 -41.78
C GLU A 346 -23.19 -35.42 -42.82
N PRO A 347 -24.20 -34.88 -43.52
CA PRO A 347 -23.97 -33.87 -44.54
C PRO A 347 -23.25 -32.61 -44.04
N GLN A 348 -23.51 -32.17 -42.82
CA GLN A 348 -22.87 -30.94 -42.24
C GLN A 348 -21.38 -31.14 -41.95
N ASN A 349 -20.91 -32.36 -41.80
CA ASN A 349 -19.50 -32.68 -41.61
C ASN A 349 -18.71 -32.68 -42.93
N ARG A 350 -19.38 -32.91 -44.08
CA ARG A 350 -18.77 -32.93 -45.41
C ARG A 350 -18.63 -31.51 -45.95
N ARG A 351 -17.64 -30.79 -45.47
CA ARG A 351 -17.47 -29.38 -45.77
C ARG A 351 -16.03 -28.96 -46.03
N VAL A 352 -15.88 -27.80 -46.64
CA VAL A 352 -14.66 -27.01 -46.65
C VAL A 352 -14.96 -25.66 -46.00
N GLU A 353 -14.16 -25.28 -45.07
CA GLU A 353 -14.21 -23.94 -44.43
C GLU A 353 -13.19 -23.03 -45.09
N ILE A 354 -13.64 -21.86 -45.52
CA ILE A 354 -12.80 -20.76 -46.03
C ILE A 354 -12.87 -19.69 -44.98
N VAL A 355 -11.78 -19.39 -44.30
CA VAL A 355 -11.70 -18.38 -43.22
C VAL A 355 -10.81 -17.23 -43.65
N LEU A 356 -11.42 -16.04 -43.71
CA LEU A 356 -10.74 -14.76 -43.89
C LEU A 356 -10.66 -14.09 -42.53
N PRO A 357 -9.44 -13.83 -41.99
CA PRO A 357 -9.24 -13.20 -40.72
C PRO A 357 -9.67 -11.75 -40.69
#